data_a2e0b5956c6579139428521ca9085f22
#
_entry.id   a2e0b5956c6579139428521ca9085f22
#
_cell.length_a   1.000
_cell.length_b   1.000
_cell.length_c   1.000
_cell.angle_alpha   90.00
_cell.angle_beta   90.00
_cell.angle_gamma   90.00
#
_symmetry.space_group_name_H-M   'P 1'
#
loop_
_entity.id
_entity.type
_entity.pdbx_description
1 polymer ?
#
loop_
_entity_poly.entity_id
_entity_poly.type
_entity_poly.pdbx_seq_one_letter_code
_entity_poly.pdbx_strand_id
1 'polypeptide(L)'
;MELISVRELFRNTAEYAGKTVTIGGWVRNRRPSKQFGFIVLNDGTYFSPVQIVYNDSISNFQEISKINIGAALIVTGELVLTPDSKQPFEIQAESVTVEGASTGDFPLQPKRHSMEFLRSISHLRPRTNTFQAVFRVRSLAAMAIHQFFQDRDFIYVHTPLITGSDCEGAGEMFQVTTLDLQNVPKTEDGKVDFSQDFYGKPTNLTVSGQLNGETFAMAFKNIYTFGPTFRAEKSNTTRHASEFWMIEPEMAFADLDDLLRVEEDMLKYIISYVLEHAPEEMNFFNSFVDKGLLDRLNNILNNDFGRITYTDAVALLEKHNDEFDYPVSWGCDLQTEHERYLTEVIFKKPVFVTDYPKEIKAFYMKLNPDGKTVAAVDCLVPGIGEITGGSQREDNYDLLKTRIEELGMNPADYDFYMDLRKYGSCRHAGFGLGFERCVMYLTGMGNIRDVLPFPRTVGNCEL
;
A
#
# COMPACT_ATOMS: atom_id res chain seq x y z
N MET A 1 -34.82 -13.61 -2.53
CA MET A 1 -34.04 -14.66 -1.85
C MET A 1 -32.86 -13.98 -1.20
N GLU A 2 -32.71 -14.08 0.11
CA GLU A 2 -31.59 -13.48 0.84
C GLU A 2 -30.41 -14.44 0.83
N LEU A 3 -29.26 -13.98 0.29
CA LEU A 3 -28.03 -14.78 0.28
C LEU A 3 -27.26 -14.52 1.58
N ILE A 4 -26.93 -15.59 2.29
CA ILE A 4 -26.06 -15.54 3.48
C ILE A 4 -24.61 -15.54 3.01
N SER A 5 -23.76 -14.66 3.57
CA SER A 5 -22.35 -14.65 3.20
C SER A 5 -21.59 -15.83 3.83
N VAL A 6 -20.56 -16.29 3.13
CA VAL A 6 -19.67 -17.35 3.66
C VAL A 6 -19.02 -16.90 4.97
N ARG A 7 -18.66 -15.63 5.11
CA ARG A 7 -18.13 -15.05 6.36
C ARG A 7 -19.11 -15.25 7.52
N GLU A 8 -20.39 -14.99 7.29
CA GLU A 8 -21.44 -15.14 8.31
C GLU A 8 -21.53 -16.59 8.79
N LEU A 9 -21.51 -17.55 7.86
CA LEU A 9 -21.55 -18.97 8.21
C LEU A 9 -20.34 -19.41 9.04
N PHE A 10 -19.12 -18.91 8.71
CA PHE A 10 -17.92 -19.24 9.50
C PHE A 10 -17.92 -18.59 10.88
N ARG A 11 -18.44 -17.37 11.01
CA ARG A 11 -18.48 -16.66 12.30
C ARG A 11 -19.53 -17.21 13.24
N ASN A 12 -20.66 -17.63 12.71
CA ASN A 12 -21.84 -18.05 13.48
C ASN A 12 -22.27 -19.49 13.14
N THR A 13 -21.29 -20.38 12.87
CA THR A 13 -21.52 -21.77 12.41
C THR A 13 -22.55 -22.51 13.28
N ALA A 14 -22.47 -22.38 14.60
CA ALA A 14 -23.38 -23.06 15.54
C ALA A 14 -24.84 -22.60 15.37
N GLU A 15 -25.07 -21.36 14.97
CA GLU A 15 -26.41 -20.81 14.75
C GLU A 15 -27.08 -21.41 13.51
N TYR A 16 -26.27 -21.74 12.49
CA TYR A 16 -26.76 -22.29 11.22
C TYR A 16 -26.74 -23.82 11.14
N ALA A 17 -26.16 -24.49 12.11
CA ALA A 17 -26.07 -25.95 12.14
C ALA A 17 -27.48 -26.61 12.07
N GLY A 18 -27.68 -27.51 11.12
CA GLY A 18 -28.95 -28.19 10.85
C GLY A 18 -30.02 -27.29 10.20
N LYS A 19 -29.69 -26.08 9.80
CA LYS A 19 -30.60 -25.18 9.08
C LYS A 19 -30.31 -25.17 7.59
N THR A 20 -31.37 -25.00 6.79
CA THR A 20 -31.24 -24.74 5.35
C THR A 20 -30.76 -23.30 5.14
N VAL A 21 -29.67 -23.14 4.41
CA VAL A 21 -29.07 -21.86 4.06
C VAL A 21 -29.00 -21.70 2.54
N THR A 22 -28.97 -20.44 2.07
CA THR A 22 -28.77 -20.13 0.66
C THR A 22 -27.55 -19.22 0.51
N ILE A 23 -26.58 -19.66 -0.31
CA ILE A 23 -25.34 -18.93 -0.57
C ILE A 23 -25.14 -18.76 -2.09
N GLY A 24 -24.46 -17.69 -2.50
CA GLY A 24 -23.97 -17.50 -3.87
C GLY A 24 -22.44 -17.50 -3.89
N GLY A 25 -21.83 -17.93 -4.99
CA GLY A 25 -20.37 -17.86 -5.11
C GLY A 25 -19.83 -18.49 -6.38
N TRP A 26 -18.52 -18.51 -6.49
CA TRP A 26 -17.81 -19.05 -7.66
C TRP A 26 -17.13 -20.37 -7.36
N VAL A 27 -17.23 -21.30 -8.33
CA VAL A 27 -16.59 -22.62 -8.25
C VAL A 27 -15.06 -22.46 -8.32
N ARG A 28 -14.37 -22.89 -7.27
CA ARG A 28 -12.90 -22.88 -7.17
C ARG A 28 -12.30 -24.24 -7.52
N ASN A 29 -13.01 -25.30 -7.17
CA ASN A 29 -12.64 -26.66 -7.47
C ASN A 29 -13.87 -27.56 -7.47
N ARG A 30 -13.77 -28.72 -8.12
CA ARG A 30 -14.83 -29.73 -8.12
C ARG A 30 -14.26 -31.15 -8.16
N ARG A 31 -15.00 -32.07 -7.57
CA ARG A 31 -14.72 -33.50 -7.61
C ARG A 31 -16.02 -34.27 -7.86
N PRO A 32 -16.41 -34.48 -9.15
CA PRO A 32 -17.62 -35.22 -9.48
C PRO A 32 -17.42 -36.73 -9.27
N SER A 33 -18.47 -37.42 -8.92
CA SER A 33 -18.59 -38.90 -8.86
C SER A 33 -19.89 -39.35 -9.53
N LYS A 34 -20.16 -40.64 -9.61
CA LYS A 34 -21.31 -41.18 -10.31
C LYS A 34 -22.65 -40.85 -9.64
N GLN A 35 -22.68 -40.78 -8.31
CA GLN A 35 -23.89 -40.60 -7.51
C GLN A 35 -23.86 -39.34 -6.66
N PHE A 36 -22.70 -38.75 -6.44
CA PHE A 36 -22.52 -37.55 -5.65
C PHE A 36 -21.28 -36.78 -6.13
N GLY A 37 -21.09 -35.58 -5.67
CA GLY A 37 -19.89 -34.81 -5.94
C GLY A 37 -19.67 -33.70 -4.93
N PHE A 38 -18.49 -33.10 -5.04
CA PHE A 38 -18.08 -31.99 -4.18
C PHE A 38 -17.76 -30.78 -5.04
N ILE A 39 -18.21 -29.61 -4.59
CA ILE A 39 -17.83 -28.31 -5.14
C ILE A 39 -17.21 -27.50 -4.00
N VAL A 40 -16.08 -26.86 -4.29
CA VAL A 40 -15.48 -25.86 -3.43
C VAL A 40 -15.95 -24.50 -3.93
N LEU A 41 -16.78 -23.81 -3.14
CA LEU A 41 -17.42 -22.54 -3.48
C LEU A 41 -16.82 -21.40 -2.64
N ASN A 42 -16.55 -20.26 -3.23
CA ASN A 42 -16.09 -19.08 -2.52
C ASN A 42 -16.88 -17.85 -3.03
N ASP A 43 -17.40 -17.07 -2.10
CA ASP A 43 -18.15 -15.84 -2.38
C ASP A 43 -17.29 -14.55 -2.26
N GLY A 44 -16.02 -14.70 -1.91
CA GLY A 44 -15.11 -13.58 -1.69
C GLY A 44 -15.24 -12.87 -0.33
N THR A 45 -16.24 -13.18 0.48
CA THR A 45 -16.44 -12.53 1.79
C THR A 45 -15.52 -13.08 2.88
N TYR A 46 -15.04 -14.33 2.71
CA TYR A 46 -14.16 -15.01 3.65
C TYR A 46 -13.01 -15.70 2.92
N PHE A 47 -11.86 -15.90 3.59
CA PHE A 47 -10.70 -16.51 2.94
C PHE A 47 -10.92 -17.99 2.67
N SER A 48 -11.41 -18.73 3.69
CA SER A 48 -11.72 -20.14 3.53
C SER A 48 -12.99 -20.35 2.70
N PRO A 49 -12.95 -21.24 1.69
CA PRO A 49 -14.13 -21.58 0.89
C PRO A 49 -15.04 -22.55 1.63
N VAL A 50 -16.27 -22.69 1.14
CA VAL A 50 -17.24 -23.68 1.62
C VAL A 50 -17.22 -24.91 0.73
N GLN A 51 -17.28 -26.11 1.33
CA GLN A 51 -17.53 -27.37 0.62
C GLN A 51 -19.04 -27.58 0.46
N ILE A 52 -19.47 -27.77 -0.78
CA ILE A 52 -20.83 -28.17 -1.15
C ILE A 52 -20.79 -29.65 -1.50
N VAL A 53 -21.68 -30.41 -0.91
CA VAL A 53 -21.92 -31.83 -1.27
C VAL A 53 -23.24 -31.90 -2.01
N TYR A 54 -23.24 -32.46 -3.19
CA TYR A 54 -24.46 -32.67 -3.99
C TYR A 54 -24.56 -34.12 -4.44
N ASN A 55 -25.76 -34.62 -4.61
CA ASN A 55 -26.02 -35.99 -5.03
C ASN A 55 -27.09 -36.03 -6.13
N ASP A 56 -27.45 -37.21 -6.60
CA ASP A 56 -28.38 -37.42 -7.70
C ASP A 56 -29.86 -37.09 -7.35
N SER A 57 -30.15 -36.65 -6.14
CA SER A 57 -31.48 -36.12 -5.77
C SER A 57 -31.74 -34.69 -6.33
N ILE A 58 -30.70 -33.92 -6.65
CA ILE A 58 -30.89 -32.60 -7.26
C ILE A 58 -31.33 -32.76 -8.72
N SER A 59 -32.28 -31.92 -9.16
CA SER A 59 -32.94 -32.07 -10.48
C SER A 59 -31.99 -31.94 -11.67
N ASN A 60 -30.89 -31.17 -11.51
CA ASN A 60 -29.91 -30.90 -12.55
C ASN A 60 -28.53 -31.55 -12.28
N PHE A 61 -28.49 -32.69 -11.61
CA PHE A 61 -27.26 -33.41 -11.24
C PHE A 61 -26.28 -33.60 -12.41
N GLN A 62 -26.78 -33.95 -13.62
CA GLN A 62 -25.95 -34.16 -14.80
C GLN A 62 -25.28 -32.87 -15.30
N GLU A 63 -25.94 -31.72 -15.16
CA GLU A 63 -25.39 -30.41 -15.45
C GLU A 63 -24.32 -30.04 -14.43
N ILE A 64 -24.63 -30.11 -13.14
CA ILE A 64 -23.74 -29.74 -12.04
C ILE A 64 -22.47 -30.63 -12.02
N SER A 65 -22.60 -31.91 -12.35
CA SER A 65 -21.46 -32.82 -12.46
C SER A 65 -20.45 -32.43 -13.55
N LYS A 66 -20.87 -31.59 -14.53
CA LYS A 66 -20.03 -31.10 -15.63
C LYS A 66 -19.64 -29.62 -15.51
N ILE A 67 -20.07 -28.95 -14.43
CA ILE A 67 -19.82 -27.52 -14.26
C ILE A 67 -18.32 -27.19 -14.30
N ASN A 68 -17.94 -26.11 -14.98
CA ASN A 68 -16.55 -25.70 -15.03
C ASN A 68 -16.15 -24.82 -13.82
N ILE A 69 -14.85 -24.81 -13.53
CA ILE A 69 -14.27 -23.88 -12.56
C ILE A 69 -14.50 -22.45 -13.04
N GLY A 70 -14.76 -21.56 -12.09
CA GLY A 70 -15.10 -20.15 -12.38
C GLY A 70 -16.59 -19.90 -12.61
N ALA A 71 -17.43 -20.94 -12.73
CA ALA A 71 -18.88 -20.76 -12.83
C ALA A 71 -19.45 -20.14 -11.55
N ALA A 72 -20.47 -19.32 -11.68
CA ALA A 72 -21.22 -18.71 -10.59
C ALA A 72 -22.45 -19.57 -10.26
N LEU A 73 -22.63 -19.91 -8.99
CA LEU A 73 -23.71 -20.75 -8.51
C LEU A 73 -24.46 -20.09 -7.36
N ILE A 74 -25.78 -20.39 -7.28
CA ILE A 74 -26.56 -20.24 -6.05
C ILE A 74 -26.85 -21.65 -5.54
N VAL A 75 -26.57 -21.89 -4.28
CA VAL A 75 -26.75 -23.20 -3.61
C VAL A 75 -27.64 -23.02 -2.40
N THR A 76 -28.72 -23.80 -2.34
CA THR A 76 -29.56 -23.95 -1.14
C THR A 76 -29.39 -25.34 -0.61
N GLY A 77 -29.20 -25.50 0.71
CA GLY A 77 -29.02 -26.78 1.35
C GLY A 77 -28.79 -26.68 2.86
N GLU A 78 -28.77 -27.81 3.54
CA GLU A 78 -28.56 -27.92 4.97
C GLU A 78 -27.07 -27.74 5.33
N LEU A 79 -26.78 -26.89 6.31
CA LEU A 79 -25.44 -26.78 6.89
C LEU A 79 -25.19 -27.89 7.91
N VAL A 80 -24.27 -28.77 7.59
CA VAL A 80 -23.93 -29.96 8.41
C VAL A 80 -22.53 -29.79 9.01
N LEU A 81 -22.41 -29.93 10.33
CA LEU A 81 -21.13 -29.88 11.03
C LEU A 81 -20.25 -31.09 10.69
N THR A 82 -18.96 -30.82 10.48
CA THR A 82 -17.95 -31.84 10.12
C THR A 82 -16.72 -31.76 11.05
N PRO A 83 -16.89 -32.03 12.38
CA PRO A 83 -15.85 -31.81 13.39
C PRO A 83 -14.56 -32.61 13.14
N ASP A 84 -14.66 -33.78 12.48
CA ASP A 84 -13.52 -34.65 12.18
C ASP A 84 -12.86 -34.36 10.82
N SER A 85 -13.33 -33.30 10.12
CA SER A 85 -12.82 -32.91 8.81
C SER A 85 -11.93 -31.64 8.92
N LYS A 86 -11.26 -31.31 7.81
CA LYS A 86 -10.46 -30.04 7.74
C LYS A 86 -11.33 -28.79 7.82
N GLN A 87 -12.53 -28.82 7.22
CA GLN A 87 -13.52 -27.77 7.30
C GLN A 87 -14.47 -28.01 8.49
N PRO A 88 -14.95 -26.97 9.18
CA PRO A 88 -15.84 -27.13 10.33
C PRO A 88 -17.26 -27.57 9.95
N PHE A 89 -17.67 -27.32 8.72
CA PHE A 89 -18.98 -27.68 8.17
C PHE A 89 -18.93 -27.86 6.66
N GLU A 90 -20.00 -28.41 6.11
CA GLU A 90 -20.29 -28.45 4.68
C GLU A 90 -21.77 -28.14 4.43
N ILE A 91 -22.15 -27.82 3.19
CA ILE A 91 -23.55 -27.64 2.81
C ILE A 91 -23.98 -28.84 1.97
N GLN A 92 -24.97 -29.56 2.47
CA GLN A 92 -25.65 -30.63 1.76
C GLN A 92 -26.70 -30.02 0.83
N ALA A 93 -26.38 -29.95 -0.47
CA ALA A 93 -27.21 -29.24 -1.42
C ALA A 93 -28.55 -29.90 -1.68
N GLU A 94 -29.63 -29.18 -1.49
CA GLU A 94 -31.00 -29.50 -1.89
C GLU A 94 -31.30 -29.00 -3.31
N SER A 95 -30.71 -27.83 -3.67
CA SER A 95 -30.79 -27.28 -5.01
C SER A 95 -29.52 -26.48 -5.37
N VAL A 96 -29.17 -26.51 -6.66
CA VAL A 96 -28.05 -25.75 -7.22
C VAL A 96 -28.51 -25.08 -8.50
N THR A 97 -28.42 -23.76 -8.55
CA THR A 97 -28.74 -22.95 -9.74
C THR A 97 -27.44 -22.42 -10.36
N VAL A 98 -27.28 -22.57 -11.66
CA VAL A 98 -26.18 -21.97 -12.40
C VAL A 98 -26.58 -20.55 -12.80
N GLU A 99 -26.03 -19.54 -12.12
CA GLU A 99 -26.23 -18.12 -12.46
C GLU A 99 -25.40 -17.71 -13.67
N GLY A 100 -24.16 -18.23 -13.76
CA GLY A 100 -23.27 -17.98 -14.87
C GLY A 100 -22.35 -19.16 -15.15
N ALA A 101 -22.46 -19.72 -16.34
CA ALA A 101 -21.57 -20.79 -16.78
C ALA A 101 -20.15 -20.26 -17.04
N SER A 102 -19.15 -21.13 -16.86
CA SER A 102 -17.77 -20.86 -17.25
C SER A 102 -17.35 -21.81 -18.35
N THR A 103 -16.48 -21.35 -19.21
CA THR A 103 -15.94 -22.13 -20.33
C THR A 103 -14.72 -22.96 -19.90
N GLY A 104 -14.40 -24.02 -20.67
CA GLY A 104 -13.29 -24.92 -20.33
C GLY A 104 -11.90 -24.30 -20.43
N ASP A 105 -11.77 -23.16 -21.09
CA ASP A 105 -10.55 -22.36 -21.25
C ASP A 105 -10.31 -21.33 -20.15
N PHE A 106 -11.13 -21.33 -19.09
CA PHE A 106 -10.93 -20.45 -17.93
C PHE A 106 -9.48 -20.57 -17.42
N PRO A 107 -8.69 -19.46 -17.40
CA PRO A 107 -7.24 -19.54 -17.24
C PRO A 107 -6.79 -19.95 -15.82
N LEU A 108 -7.62 -19.71 -14.81
CA LEU A 108 -7.30 -20.03 -13.40
C LEU A 108 -7.71 -21.45 -13.05
N GLN A 109 -7.04 -22.43 -13.63
CA GLN A 109 -7.22 -23.84 -13.30
C GLN A 109 -6.59 -24.19 -11.93
N PRO A 110 -6.97 -25.31 -11.26
CA PRO A 110 -6.47 -25.71 -9.93
C PRO A 110 -5.02 -26.23 -10.01
N LYS A 111 -4.10 -25.33 -10.36
CA LYS A 111 -2.64 -25.52 -10.41
C LYS A 111 -1.95 -24.26 -9.92
N ARG A 112 -0.67 -24.35 -9.59
CA ARG A 112 0.14 -23.18 -9.26
C ARG A 112 0.35 -22.33 -10.52
N HIS A 113 0.11 -21.02 -10.40
CA HIS A 113 0.37 -20.02 -11.42
C HIS A 113 1.57 -19.17 -11.01
N SER A 114 2.39 -18.74 -11.99
CA SER A 114 3.45 -17.77 -11.72
C SER A 114 2.87 -16.36 -11.53
N MET A 115 3.61 -15.49 -10.83
CA MET A 115 3.17 -14.10 -10.64
C MET A 115 3.16 -13.34 -11.98
N GLU A 116 4.11 -13.62 -12.89
CA GLU A 116 4.15 -13.04 -14.24
C GLU A 116 2.86 -13.35 -15.01
N PHE A 117 2.43 -14.62 -14.99
CA PHE A 117 1.16 -15.02 -15.62
C PHE A 117 -0.02 -14.30 -14.97
N LEU A 118 -0.07 -14.22 -13.65
CA LEU A 118 -1.18 -13.55 -12.95
C LEU A 118 -1.21 -12.03 -13.21
N ARG A 119 -0.05 -11.39 -13.46
CA ARG A 119 0.00 -10.00 -13.90
C ARG A 119 -0.57 -9.81 -15.30
N SER A 120 -0.38 -10.77 -16.21
CA SER A 120 -0.94 -10.68 -17.56
C SER A 120 -2.46 -10.83 -17.63
N ILE A 121 -3.09 -11.29 -16.54
CA ILE A 121 -4.55 -11.43 -16.38
C ILE A 121 -5.04 -10.68 -15.12
N SER A 122 -4.61 -9.44 -14.94
CA SER A 122 -4.87 -8.64 -13.74
C SER A 122 -6.34 -8.58 -13.35
N HIS A 123 -7.26 -8.58 -14.32
CA HIS A 123 -8.71 -8.59 -14.12
C HIS A 123 -9.27 -9.92 -13.55
N LEU A 124 -8.55 -11.02 -13.68
CA LEU A 124 -8.97 -12.34 -13.16
C LEU A 124 -8.19 -12.76 -11.91
N ARG A 125 -6.97 -12.25 -11.70
CA ARG A 125 -6.13 -12.65 -10.57
C ARG A 125 -6.77 -12.47 -9.20
N PRO A 126 -7.73 -11.53 -8.95
CA PRO A 126 -8.45 -11.45 -7.67
C PRO A 126 -9.22 -12.72 -7.32
N ARG A 127 -9.50 -13.58 -8.29
CA ARG A 127 -10.13 -14.89 -8.05
C ARG A 127 -9.16 -15.96 -7.50
N THR A 128 -7.87 -15.66 -7.31
CA THR A 128 -6.91 -16.57 -6.67
C THR A 128 -6.85 -16.34 -5.15
N ASN A 129 -6.45 -17.36 -4.38
CA ASN A 129 -6.30 -17.22 -2.94
C ASN A 129 -5.28 -16.13 -2.56
N THR A 130 -4.14 -16.10 -3.26
CA THR A 130 -3.09 -15.10 -3.02
C THR A 130 -3.62 -13.68 -3.15
N PHE A 131 -4.31 -13.36 -4.25
CA PHE A 131 -4.79 -12.00 -4.47
C PHE A 131 -6.06 -11.66 -3.68
N GLN A 132 -6.88 -12.65 -3.32
CA GLN A 132 -7.94 -12.43 -2.33
C GLN A 132 -7.34 -12.03 -0.98
N ALA A 133 -6.30 -12.72 -0.52
CA ALA A 133 -5.61 -12.38 0.71
C ALA A 133 -4.96 -10.98 0.63
N VAL A 134 -4.21 -10.70 -0.44
CA VAL A 134 -3.55 -9.39 -0.64
C VAL A 134 -4.54 -8.25 -0.58
N PHE A 135 -5.62 -8.31 -1.37
CA PHE A 135 -6.57 -7.19 -1.45
C PHE A 135 -7.46 -7.08 -0.22
N ARG A 136 -7.68 -8.16 0.52
CA ARG A 136 -8.33 -8.09 1.83
C ARG A 136 -7.43 -7.40 2.85
N VAL A 137 -6.16 -7.78 2.95
CA VAL A 137 -5.20 -7.12 3.84
C VAL A 137 -5.01 -5.66 3.44
N ARG A 138 -4.91 -5.35 2.14
CA ARG A 138 -4.86 -3.96 1.65
C ARG A 138 -6.07 -3.14 2.11
N SER A 139 -7.27 -3.70 2.00
CA SER A 139 -8.50 -3.02 2.45
C SER A 139 -8.51 -2.78 3.95
N LEU A 140 -8.12 -3.78 4.75
CA LEU A 140 -8.04 -3.66 6.21
C LEU A 140 -6.97 -2.65 6.64
N ALA A 141 -5.80 -2.67 6.01
CA ALA A 141 -4.72 -1.72 6.29
C ALA A 141 -5.16 -0.27 6.00
N ALA A 142 -5.91 -0.03 4.91
CA ALA A 142 -6.45 1.29 4.62
C ALA A 142 -7.43 1.76 5.72
N MET A 143 -8.32 0.89 6.17
CA MET A 143 -9.25 1.22 7.27
C MET A 143 -8.52 1.43 8.60
N ALA A 144 -7.48 0.63 8.89
CA ALA A 144 -6.65 0.80 10.08
C ALA A 144 -5.96 2.16 10.11
N ILE A 145 -5.44 2.62 8.97
CA ILE A 145 -4.81 3.95 8.84
C ILE A 145 -5.83 5.05 9.12
N HIS A 146 -7.00 4.99 8.49
CA HIS A 146 -8.06 5.98 8.76
C HIS A 146 -8.47 5.98 10.23
N GLN A 147 -8.68 4.80 10.83
CA GLN A 147 -9.07 4.68 12.24
C GLN A 147 -7.98 5.24 13.16
N PHE A 148 -6.71 4.91 12.92
CA PHE A 148 -5.57 5.42 13.69
C PHE A 148 -5.55 6.94 13.79
N PHE A 149 -5.69 7.62 12.64
CA PHE A 149 -5.65 9.06 12.58
C PHE A 149 -6.92 9.72 13.12
N GLN A 150 -8.10 9.17 12.81
CA GLN A 150 -9.38 9.70 13.30
C GLN A 150 -9.49 9.61 14.83
N ASP A 151 -9.04 8.51 15.45
CA ASP A 151 -9.03 8.33 16.90
C ASP A 151 -8.06 9.28 17.63
N ARG A 152 -7.21 9.99 16.88
CA ARG A 152 -6.22 10.97 17.38
C ARG A 152 -6.53 12.41 16.93
N ASP A 153 -7.76 12.68 16.54
CA ASP A 153 -8.26 13.99 16.11
C ASP A 153 -7.50 14.58 14.90
N PHE A 154 -6.97 13.74 14.01
CA PHE A 154 -6.46 14.19 12.74
C PHE A 154 -7.58 14.38 11.72
N ILE A 155 -7.52 15.47 10.97
CA ILE A 155 -8.46 15.75 9.88
C ILE A 155 -7.95 15.13 8.58
N TYR A 156 -8.77 14.32 7.92
CA TYR A 156 -8.48 13.84 6.56
C TYR A 156 -8.66 14.96 5.54
N VAL A 157 -7.63 15.23 4.76
CA VAL A 157 -7.62 16.29 3.75
C VAL A 157 -7.42 15.71 2.35
N HIS A 158 -8.28 16.12 1.43
CA HIS A 158 -8.11 15.87 -0.01
C HIS A 158 -7.27 17.01 -0.60
N THR A 159 -6.07 16.69 -1.08
CA THR A 159 -5.20 17.63 -1.79
C THR A 159 -5.31 17.43 -3.31
N PRO A 160 -5.07 18.47 -4.14
CA PRO A 160 -5.19 18.37 -5.58
C PRO A 160 -4.23 17.34 -6.20
N LEU A 161 -4.73 16.56 -7.14
CA LEU A 161 -3.90 15.62 -7.93
C LEU A 161 -3.22 16.34 -9.12
N ILE A 162 -3.84 17.40 -9.65
CA ILE A 162 -3.27 18.23 -10.70
C ILE A 162 -2.69 19.49 -10.04
N THR A 163 -1.40 19.72 -10.23
CA THR A 163 -0.67 20.80 -9.57
C THR A 163 0.21 21.56 -10.54
N GLY A 164 0.45 22.84 -10.23
CA GLY A 164 1.45 23.66 -10.93
C GLY A 164 2.79 23.76 -10.18
N SER A 165 2.93 23.09 -9.01
CA SER A 165 4.15 23.10 -8.19
C SER A 165 4.76 21.72 -8.06
N ASP A 166 6.10 21.65 -7.97
CA ASP A 166 6.85 20.43 -7.68
C ASP A 166 7.19 20.37 -6.18
N CYS A 167 6.62 19.41 -5.47
CA CYS A 167 6.83 19.25 -4.03
C CYS A 167 8.28 18.85 -3.69
N GLU A 168 8.92 18.06 -4.52
CA GLU A 168 10.27 17.54 -4.26
C GLU A 168 11.38 18.35 -4.93
N GLY A 169 11.01 19.25 -5.87
CA GLY A 169 11.94 20.17 -6.55
C GLY A 169 12.85 19.50 -7.60
N ALA A 170 12.69 18.24 -7.86
CA ALA A 170 13.47 17.47 -8.84
C ALA A 170 12.67 16.28 -9.42
N GLY A 171 11.35 16.26 -9.18
CA GLY A 171 10.50 15.13 -9.55
C GLY A 171 10.28 15.03 -11.06
N GLU A 172 10.49 13.86 -11.63
CA GLU A 172 9.97 13.54 -12.96
C GLU A 172 8.44 13.44 -12.87
N MET A 173 7.74 14.50 -13.27
CA MET A 173 6.28 14.60 -13.20
C MET A 173 5.63 14.24 -14.53
N PHE A 174 4.48 13.56 -14.47
CA PHE A 174 3.61 13.42 -15.63
C PHE A 174 2.92 14.74 -15.92
N GLN A 175 3.09 15.25 -17.15
CA GLN A 175 2.43 16.47 -17.60
C GLN A 175 0.94 16.19 -17.89
N VAL A 176 0.07 17.10 -17.44
CA VAL A 176 -1.35 17.12 -17.74
C VAL A 176 -1.62 18.23 -18.74
N THR A 177 -2.12 17.91 -19.93
CA THR A 177 -2.39 18.89 -20.98
C THR A 177 -3.60 18.45 -21.82
N THR A 178 -4.34 19.45 -22.34
CA THR A 178 -5.40 19.26 -23.34
C THR A 178 -4.97 19.76 -24.73
N LEU A 179 -3.72 20.22 -24.87
CA LEU A 179 -3.18 20.66 -26.15
C LEU A 179 -3.07 19.48 -27.12
N ASP A 180 -3.36 19.73 -28.41
CA ASP A 180 -3.12 18.75 -29.45
C ASP A 180 -1.60 18.55 -29.65
N LEU A 181 -1.10 17.39 -29.28
CA LEU A 181 0.34 17.05 -29.38
C LEU A 181 0.84 16.99 -30.83
N GLN A 182 -0.05 16.91 -31.84
CA GLN A 182 0.34 16.99 -33.24
C GLN A 182 0.48 18.42 -33.75
N ASN A 183 -0.25 19.38 -33.12
CA ASN A 183 -0.27 20.80 -33.47
C ASN A 183 -0.12 21.66 -32.23
N VAL A 184 0.99 21.49 -31.50
CA VAL A 184 1.24 22.21 -30.27
C VAL A 184 1.42 23.71 -30.57
N PRO A 185 0.61 24.62 -29.97
CA PRO A 185 0.79 26.07 -30.12
C PRO A 185 2.13 26.49 -29.54
N LYS A 186 2.77 27.48 -30.18
CA LYS A 186 4.09 27.94 -29.77
C LYS A 186 4.08 29.46 -29.57
N THR A 187 4.86 29.87 -28.59
CA THR A 187 5.22 31.29 -28.36
C THR A 187 6.20 31.78 -29.43
N GLU A 188 6.46 33.08 -29.48
CA GLU A 188 7.40 33.72 -30.44
C GLU A 188 8.83 33.14 -30.30
N ASP A 189 9.24 32.71 -29.10
CA ASP A 189 10.55 32.10 -28.84
C ASP A 189 10.56 30.58 -29.09
N GLY A 190 9.48 30.02 -29.65
CA GLY A 190 9.37 28.61 -30.09
C GLY A 190 9.06 27.60 -29.00
N LYS A 191 8.80 28.04 -27.76
CA LYS A 191 8.35 27.18 -26.66
C LYS A 191 6.87 26.87 -26.79
N VAL A 192 6.41 25.84 -26.03
CA VAL A 192 4.99 25.54 -25.94
C VAL A 192 4.23 26.71 -25.30
N ASP A 193 3.17 27.16 -25.97
CA ASP A 193 2.29 28.20 -25.45
C ASP A 193 1.19 27.61 -24.55
N PHE A 194 1.52 27.44 -23.28
CA PHE A 194 0.57 26.91 -22.29
C PHE A 194 -0.56 27.89 -21.93
N SER A 195 -0.50 29.16 -22.37
CA SER A 195 -1.63 30.09 -22.18
C SER A 195 -2.90 29.61 -22.91
N GLN A 196 -2.73 28.76 -23.92
CA GLN A 196 -3.82 28.12 -24.67
C GLN A 196 -4.25 26.77 -24.11
N ASP A 197 -3.59 26.25 -23.06
CA ASP A 197 -3.99 25.02 -22.41
C ASP A 197 -5.13 25.25 -21.39
N PHE A 198 -5.75 24.17 -20.92
CA PHE A 198 -6.93 24.21 -20.06
C PHE A 198 -6.76 25.11 -18.82
N TYR A 199 -5.60 25.03 -18.15
CA TYR A 199 -5.31 25.83 -16.95
C TYR A 199 -4.54 27.13 -17.25
N GLY A 200 -4.24 27.43 -18.50
CA GLY A 200 -3.46 28.62 -18.92
C GLY A 200 -2.01 28.61 -18.42
N LYS A 201 -1.50 27.51 -17.94
CA LYS A 201 -0.12 27.31 -17.46
C LYS A 201 0.25 25.83 -17.48
N PRO A 202 1.56 25.47 -17.42
CA PRO A 202 1.97 24.08 -17.25
C PRO A 202 1.40 23.47 -15.98
N THR A 203 0.85 22.28 -16.09
CA THR A 203 0.33 21.49 -14.95
C THR A 203 0.77 20.04 -15.05
N ASN A 204 0.87 19.40 -13.90
CA ASN A 204 1.36 18.04 -13.77
C ASN A 204 0.52 17.24 -12.78
N LEU A 205 0.65 15.91 -12.81
CA LEU A 205 0.17 15.05 -11.72
C LEU A 205 1.11 15.18 -10.52
N THR A 206 0.55 15.27 -9.33
CA THR A 206 1.30 15.50 -8.09
C THR A 206 2.21 14.32 -7.71
N VAL A 207 3.36 14.62 -7.14
CA VAL A 207 4.27 13.65 -6.53
C VAL A 207 4.05 13.50 -5.03
N SER A 208 3.27 14.42 -4.39
CA SER A 208 2.97 14.45 -2.96
C SER A 208 1.86 15.45 -2.66
N GLY A 209 1.05 15.17 -1.65
CA GLY A 209 0.06 16.11 -1.12
C GLY A 209 0.60 17.03 -0.01
N GLN A 210 1.88 16.90 0.37
CA GLN A 210 2.47 17.54 1.55
C GLN A 210 2.32 19.06 1.58
N LEU A 211 2.76 19.79 0.52
CA LEU A 211 2.78 21.24 0.55
C LEU A 211 1.37 21.84 0.72
N ASN A 212 0.37 21.25 0.08
CA ASN A 212 -1.03 21.63 0.28
C ASN A 212 -1.56 21.16 1.64
N GLY A 213 -1.12 19.99 2.13
CA GLY A 213 -1.47 19.48 3.46
C GLY A 213 -0.99 20.39 4.58
N GLU A 214 0.23 20.92 4.51
CA GLU A 214 0.76 21.86 5.50
C GLU A 214 -0.10 23.12 5.64
N THR A 215 -0.78 23.58 4.58
CA THR A 215 -1.69 24.72 4.67
C THR A 215 -2.86 24.44 5.63
N PHE A 216 -3.35 23.20 5.61
CA PHE A 216 -4.42 22.77 6.51
C PHE A 216 -3.90 22.49 7.93
N ALA A 217 -2.69 21.97 8.09
CA ALA A 217 -2.07 21.78 9.40
C ALA A 217 -1.93 23.11 10.17
N MET A 218 -1.64 24.22 9.47
CA MET A 218 -1.59 25.56 10.06
C MET A 218 -2.95 26.10 10.52
N ALA A 219 -4.05 25.40 10.22
CA ALA A 219 -5.41 25.77 10.64
C ALA A 219 -6.07 24.74 11.54
N PHE A 220 -5.81 23.45 11.32
CA PHE A 220 -6.46 22.32 11.98
C PHE A 220 -5.53 21.58 12.95
N LYS A 221 -4.28 21.99 13.09
CA LYS A 221 -3.24 21.40 13.93
C LYS A 221 -2.72 20.05 13.39
N ASN A 222 -3.57 19.02 13.31
CA ASN A 222 -3.20 17.70 12.86
C ASN A 222 -4.05 17.30 11.65
N ILE A 223 -3.40 17.00 10.54
CA ILE A 223 -4.08 16.53 9.33
C ILE A 223 -3.37 15.30 8.77
N TYR A 224 -4.02 14.59 7.86
CA TYR A 224 -3.36 13.62 7.00
C TYR A 224 -4.00 13.59 5.62
N THR A 225 -3.18 13.33 4.61
CA THR A 225 -3.65 12.92 3.29
C THR A 225 -3.63 11.40 3.17
N PHE A 226 -4.46 10.84 2.33
CA PHE A 226 -4.39 9.46 1.88
C PHE A 226 -4.88 9.44 0.44
N GLY A 227 -3.99 9.54 -0.50
CA GLY A 227 -4.34 9.73 -1.90
C GLY A 227 -3.28 9.25 -2.89
N PRO A 228 -3.66 9.16 -4.17
CA PRO A 228 -2.75 8.76 -5.22
C PRO A 228 -1.68 9.82 -5.46
N THR A 229 -0.46 9.36 -5.74
CA THR A 229 0.69 10.14 -6.16
C THR A 229 1.31 9.51 -7.40
N PHE A 230 2.02 10.31 -8.18
CA PHE A 230 2.50 9.92 -9.51
C PHE A 230 3.96 10.31 -9.68
N ARG A 231 4.80 9.37 -10.13
CA ARG A 231 6.20 9.63 -10.45
C ARG A 231 6.53 9.05 -11.82
N ALA A 232 7.07 9.88 -12.71
CA ALA A 232 7.41 9.50 -14.08
C ALA A 232 8.83 8.90 -14.20
N GLU A 233 9.46 8.55 -13.09
CA GLU A 233 10.78 7.95 -13.03
C GLU A 233 10.85 6.65 -13.86
N LYS A 234 11.84 6.56 -14.74
CA LYS A 234 12.07 5.36 -15.56
C LYS A 234 12.77 4.24 -14.76
N SER A 235 12.29 3.98 -13.55
CA SER A 235 12.79 2.91 -12.67
C SER A 235 12.00 1.63 -12.86
N ASN A 236 12.69 0.53 -13.21
CA ASN A 236 12.07 -0.79 -13.42
C ASN A 236 12.46 -1.77 -12.31
N THR A 237 12.28 -1.38 -11.05
CA THR A 237 12.55 -2.23 -9.89
C THR A 237 11.29 -2.92 -9.39
N THR A 238 11.44 -3.79 -8.40
CA THR A 238 10.33 -4.46 -7.71
C THR A 238 9.58 -3.55 -6.74
N ARG A 239 10.07 -2.34 -6.48
CA ARG A 239 9.56 -1.40 -5.47
C ARG A 239 9.01 -0.11 -6.04
N HIS A 240 9.09 0.11 -7.37
CA HIS A 240 8.64 1.32 -8.03
C HIS A 240 7.41 1.07 -8.91
N ALA A 241 6.43 1.93 -8.75
CA ALA A 241 5.27 2.08 -9.63
C ALA A 241 5.11 3.56 -9.95
N SER A 242 4.57 3.88 -11.12
CA SER A 242 4.36 5.27 -11.53
C SER A 242 3.09 5.90 -10.94
N GLU A 243 2.20 5.08 -10.42
CA GLU A 243 1.01 5.46 -9.66
C GLU A 243 0.96 4.61 -8.39
N PHE A 244 0.89 5.25 -7.24
CA PHE A 244 0.83 4.62 -5.92
C PHE A 244 0.13 5.55 -4.93
N TRP A 245 -0.17 5.07 -3.72
CA TRP A 245 -0.86 5.86 -2.71
C TRP A 245 0.08 6.26 -1.57
N MET A 246 -0.02 7.53 -1.16
CA MET A 246 0.73 8.04 -0.01
C MET A 246 -0.20 8.40 1.14
N ILE A 247 0.27 8.12 2.34
CA ILE A 247 -0.30 8.62 3.58
C ILE A 247 0.68 9.67 4.12
N GLU A 248 0.24 10.92 4.25
CA GLU A 248 1.11 12.03 4.58
C GLU A 248 0.47 12.87 5.71
N PRO A 249 0.71 12.53 6.98
CA PRO A 249 0.30 13.35 8.11
C PRO A 249 1.21 14.57 8.26
N GLU A 250 0.60 15.71 8.65
CA GLU A 250 1.29 16.95 9.01
C GLU A 250 0.76 17.45 10.36
N MET A 251 1.66 17.77 11.29
CA MET A 251 1.36 18.10 12.68
C MET A 251 1.96 19.44 13.07
N ALA A 252 1.12 20.44 13.32
CA ALA A 252 1.56 21.73 13.85
C ALA A 252 1.95 21.61 15.33
N PHE A 253 2.91 22.42 15.77
CA PHE A 253 3.52 22.43 17.10
C PHE A 253 4.28 21.14 17.45
N ALA A 254 4.55 20.27 16.48
CA ALA A 254 5.32 19.07 16.64
C ALA A 254 6.79 19.28 16.21
N ASP A 255 7.69 18.57 16.88
CA ASP A 255 9.10 18.45 16.51
C ASP A 255 9.42 17.05 15.98
N LEU A 256 10.69 16.77 15.73
CA LEU A 256 11.11 15.47 15.22
C LEU A 256 10.79 14.32 16.20
N ASP A 257 10.91 14.54 17.51
CA ASP A 257 10.61 13.50 18.51
C ASP A 257 9.11 13.18 18.58
N ASP A 258 8.25 14.17 18.39
CA ASP A 258 6.80 13.97 18.28
C ASP A 258 6.46 13.14 17.05
N LEU A 259 7.13 13.42 15.93
CA LEU A 259 6.95 12.69 14.66
C LEU A 259 7.33 11.21 14.82
N LEU A 260 8.52 10.91 15.39
CA LEU A 260 8.98 9.54 15.60
C LEU A 260 7.99 8.71 16.42
N ARG A 261 7.37 9.31 17.45
CA ARG A 261 6.33 8.63 18.26
C ARG A 261 5.10 8.26 17.43
N VAL A 262 4.62 9.19 16.61
CA VAL A 262 3.43 8.95 15.77
C VAL A 262 3.70 7.89 14.70
N GLU A 263 4.90 7.90 14.09
CA GLU A 263 5.31 6.86 13.13
C GLU A 263 5.34 5.46 13.76
N GLU A 264 5.99 5.32 14.91
CA GLU A 264 6.07 4.05 15.62
C GLU A 264 4.70 3.55 16.02
N ASP A 265 3.87 4.40 16.62
CA ASP A 265 2.49 4.06 17.03
C ASP A 265 1.63 3.65 15.85
N MET A 266 1.74 4.36 14.71
CA MET A 266 0.98 4.07 13.50
C MET A 266 1.36 2.70 12.93
N LEU A 267 2.65 2.40 12.78
CA LEU A 267 3.10 1.12 12.24
C LEU A 267 2.66 -0.04 13.13
N LYS A 268 2.82 0.09 14.45
CA LYS A 268 2.35 -0.92 15.41
C LYS A 268 0.84 -1.11 15.35
N TYR A 269 0.08 -0.03 15.24
CA TYR A 269 -1.38 -0.09 15.14
C TYR A 269 -1.83 -0.83 13.87
N ILE A 270 -1.28 -0.48 12.70
CA ILE A 270 -1.64 -1.12 11.42
C ILE A 270 -1.34 -2.63 11.47
N ILE A 271 -0.16 -3.01 11.96
CA ILE A 271 0.24 -4.42 12.08
C ILE A 271 -0.70 -5.17 13.02
N SER A 272 -0.95 -4.64 14.21
CA SER A 272 -1.85 -5.26 15.20
C SER A 272 -3.26 -5.43 14.63
N TYR A 273 -3.79 -4.39 13.99
CA TYR A 273 -5.13 -4.42 13.39
C TYR A 273 -5.26 -5.51 12.31
N VAL A 274 -4.28 -5.63 11.43
CA VAL A 274 -4.30 -6.64 10.35
C VAL A 274 -4.16 -8.06 10.92
N LEU A 275 -3.28 -8.27 11.90
CA LEU A 275 -3.13 -9.59 12.55
C LEU A 275 -4.41 -10.03 13.25
N GLU A 276 -5.14 -9.11 13.86
CA GLU A 276 -6.42 -9.39 14.54
C GLU A 276 -7.56 -9.67 13.56
N HIS A 277 -7.65 -8.90 12.46
CA HIS A 277 -8.82 -8.92 11.58
C HIS A 277 -8.68 -9.83 10.34
N ALA A 278 -7.46 -10.30 10.05
CA ALA A 278 -7.16 -11.19 8.91
C ALA A 278 -6.24 -12.37 9.30
N PRO A 279 -6.51 -13.11 10.39
CA PRO A 279 -5.60 -14.15 10.86
C PRO A 279 -5.39 -15.28 9.84
N GLU A 280 -6.41 -15.64 9.06
CA GLU A 280 -6.31 -16.69 8.04
C GLU A 280 -5.41 -16.27 6.87
N GLU A 281 -5.60 -15.06 6.36
CA GLU A 281 -4.79 -14.47 5.30
C GLU A 281 -3.32 -14.33 5.76
N MET A 282 -3.09 -13.88 6.99
CA MET A 282 -1.74 -13.72 7.53
C MET A 282 -1.04 -15.07 7.73
N ASN A 283 -1.74 -16.09 8.19
CA ASN A 283 -1.23 -17.46 8.26
C ASN A 283 -0.92 -18.02 6.85
N PHE A 284 -1.77 -17.70 5.87
CA PHE A 284 -1.51 -18.09 4.48
C PHE A 284 -0.22 -17.43 3.95
N PHE A 285 -0.02 -16.14 4.15
CA PHE A 285 1.21 -15.46 3.74
C PHE A 285 2.44 -16.06 4.42
N ASN A 286 2.40 -16.27 5.73
CA ASN A 286 3.49 -16.87 6.47
C ASN A 286 3.84 -18.29 6.01
N SER A 287 2.85 -19.04 5.55
CA SER A 287 3.03 -20.44 5.12
C SER A 287 3.50 -20.57 3.67
N PHE A 288 3.02 -19.72 2.77
CA PHE A 288 3.14 -19.91 1.32
C PHE A 288 3.88 -18.79 0.58
N VAL A 289 4.04 -17.62 1.19
CA VAL A 289 4.67 -16.44 0.55
C VAL A 289 6.01 -16.13 1.22
N ASP A 290 6.02 -15.91 2.52
CA ASP A 290 7.20 -15.50 3.29
C ASP A 290 7.23 -16.19 4.65
N LYS A 291 8.02 -17.26 4.75
CA LYS A 291 8.22 -18.00 6.01
C LYS A 291 9.01 -17.15 7.01
N GLY A 292 8.40 -16.68 8.06
CA GLY A 292 8.98 -15.77 9.04
C GLY A 292 8.34 -14.39 9.01
N LEU A 293 7.32 -14.20 8.18
CA LEU A 293 6.53 -12.96 8.14
C LEU A 293 5.97 -12.61 9.52
N LEU A 294 5.30 -13.56 10.18
CA LEU A 294 4.69 -13.31 11.50
C LEU A 294 5.74 -13.00 12.57
N ASP A 295 6.91 -13.65 12.55
CA ASP A 295 7.99 -13.36 13.48
C ASP A 295 8.53 -11.93 13.27
N ARG A 296 8.68 -11.50 12.01
CA ARG A 296 9.13 -10.15 11.66
C ARG A 296 8.11 -9.09 12.09
N LEU A 297 6.82 -9.31 11.85
CA LEU A 297 5.76 -8.37 12.26
C LEU A 297 5.66 -8.31 13.80
N ASN A 298 5.75 -9.43 14.49
CA ASN A 298 5.78 -9.47 15.95
C ASN A 298 7.02 -8.81 16.54
N ASN A 299 8.17 -8.86 15.86
CA ASN A 299 9.36 -8.11 16.27
C ASN A 299 9.08 -6.60 16.35
N ILE A 300 8.33 -6.04 15.39
CA ILE A 300 7.93 -4.62 15.43
C ILE A 300 7.01 -4.34 16.62
N LEU A 301 6.01 -5.19 16.85
CA LEU A 301 5.05 -4.98 17.95
C LEU A 301 5.69 -5.04 19.34
N ASN A 302 6.70 -5.89 19.50
CA ASN A 302 7.30 -6.21 20.81
C ASN A 302 8.54 -5.40 21.17
N ASN A 303 9.04 -4.56 20.26
CA ASN A 303 10.24 -3.75 20.51
C ASN A 303 9.96 -2.26 20.32
N ASP A 304 10.65 -1.43 21.11
CA ASP A 304 10.76 -0.01 20.81
C ASP A 304 11.71 0.16 19.62
N PHE A 305 11.46 1.14 18.78
CA PHE A 305 12.31 1.40 17.62
C PHE A 305 13.65 1.95 18.06
N GLY A 306 14.73 1.52 17.40
CA GLY A 306 16.05 2.09 17.59
C GLY A 306 16.11 3.51 17.02
N ARG A 307 17.10 4.28 17.47
CA ARG A 307 17.39 5.61 16.93
C ARG A 307 18.89 5.77 16.75
N ILE A 308 19.29 6.32 15.61
CA ILE A 308 20.70 6.63 15.30
C ILE A 308 20.72 7.83 14.35
N THR A 309 21.73 8.70 14.48
CA THR A 309 21.96 9.75 13.49
C THR A 309 22.53 9.17 12.20
N TYR A 310 22.30 9.81 11.06
CA TYR A 310 22.91 9.42 9.78
C TYR A 310 24.45 9.37 9.91
N THR A 311 25.05 10.36 10.56
CA THR A 311 26.50 10.41 10.76
C THR A 311 27.02 9.19 11.52
N ASP A 312 26.36 8.80 12.60
CA ASP A 312 26.76 7.62 13.38
C ASP A 312 26.45 6.32 12.61
N ALA A 313 25.36 6.27 11.87
CA ALA A 313 25.00 5.12 11.02
C ALA A 313 26.06 4.89 9.95
N VAL A 314 26.48 5.93 9.24
CA VAL A 314 27.58 5.86 8.25
C VAL A 314 28.88 5.41 8.91
N ALA A 315 29.25 5.96 10.07
CA ALA A 315 30.47 5.55 10.80
C ALA A 315 30.43 4.08 11.25
N LEU A 316 29.25 3.50 11.49
CA LEU A 316 29.09 2.06 11.74
C LEU A 316 29.23 1.25 10.44
N LEU A 317 28.57 1.67 9.39
CA LEU A 317 28.54 0.96 8.11
C LEU A 317 29.91 0.98 7.39
N GLU A 318 30.66 2.08 7.46
CA GLU A 318 32.00 2.19 6.87
C GLU A 318 32.97 1.10 7.34
N LYS A 319 32.77 0.56 8.54
CA LYS A 319 33.58 -0.54 9.08
C LYS A 319 33.32 -1.87 8.37
N HIS A 320 32.26 -1.94 7.57
CA HIS A 320 31.78 -3.12 6.87
C HIS A 320 31.67 -2.90 5.35
N ASN A 321 32.36 -1.89 4.83
CA ASN A 321 32.34 -1.56 3.39
C ASN A 321 32.80 -2.70 2.46
N ASP A 322 33.54 -3.66 3.00
CA ASP A 322 33.95 -4.89 2.30
C ASP A 322 32.82 -5.93 2.14
N GLU A 323 31.70 -5.74 2.86
CA GLU A 323 30.50 -6.59 2.78
C GLU A 323 29.44 -6.02 1.82
N PHE A 324 29.60 -4.78 1.31
CA PHE A 324 28.62 -4.08 0.50
C PHE A 324 29.01 -4.02 -0.98
N ASP A 325 28.01 -4.13 -1.85
CA ASP A 325 28.18 -3.88 -3.28
C ASP A 325 28.45 -2.41 -3.57
N TYR A 326 27.88 -1.51 -2.77
CA TYR A 326 28.06 -0.06 -2.85
C TYR A 326 28.70 0.46 -1.56
N PRO A 327 30.00 0.81 -1.55
CA PRO A 327 30.65 1.37 -0.38
C PRO A 327 29.97 2.65 0.12
N VAL A 328 29.70 2.74 1.42
CA VAL A 328 29.08 3.89 2.04
C VAL A 328 30.14 4.91 2.46
N SER A 329 29.81 6.19 2.34
CA SER A 329 30.60 7.31 2.88
C SER A 329 29.65 8.46 3.25
N TRP A 330 30.10 9.35 4.11
CA TRP A 330 29.27 10.48 4.53
C TRP A 330 28.84 11.35 3.34
N GLY A 331 27.54 11.64 3.24
CA GLY A 331 26.94 12.42 2.15
C GLY A 331 26.36 11.57 1.02
N CYS A 332 26.50 10.24 1.03
CA CYS A 332 25.85 9.37 0.06
C CYS A 332 24.43 8.99 0.49
N ASP A 333 23.56 8.67 -0.50
CA ASP A 333 22.28 8.02 -0.21
C ASP A 333 22.50 6.59 0.28
N LEU A 334 21.88 6.21 1.40
CA LEU A 334 21.90 4.84 1.87
C LEU A 334 21.13 3.94 0.89
N GLN A 335 21.83 2.86 0.48
CA GLN A 335 21.19 1.85 -0.37
C GLN A 335 20.45 0.81 0.52
N THR A 336 19.53 0.08 -0.07
CA THR A 336 18.75 -0.95 0.64
C THR A 336 19.62 -1.95 1.41
N GLU A 337 20.81 -2.29 0.92
CA GLU A 337 21.74 -3.19 1.64
C GLU A 337 22.21 -2.57 2.95
N HIS A 338 22.51 -1.25 2.98
CA HIS A 338 22.91 -0.51 4.18
C HIS A 338 21.76 -0.44 5.19
N GLU A 339 20.55 -0.12 4.73
CA GLU A 339 19.35 -0.04 5.56
C GLU A 339 19.02 -1.39 6.21
N ARG A 340 19.12 -2.47 5.44
CA ARG A 340 18.90 -3.82 5.95
C ARG A 340 20.00 -4.25 6.91
N TYR A 341 21.25 -3.87 6.66
CA TYR A 341 22.36 -4.16 7.57
C TYR A 341 22.12 -3.51 8.94
N LEU A 342 21.69 -2.25 8.96
CA LEU A 342 21.29 -1.57 10.19
C LEU A 342 20.20 -2.32 10.94
N THR A 343 19.11 -2.67 10.23
CA THR A 343 17.92 -3.26 10.87
C THR A 343 18.03 -4.75 11.18
N GLU A 344 18.77 -5.54 10.38
CA GLU A 344 18.83 -7.00 10.49
C GLU A 344 20.10 -7.50 11.22
N VAL A 345 21.20 -6.76 11.12
CA VAL A 345 22.48 -7.18 11.69
C VAL A 345 22.81 -6.40 12.97
N ILE A 346 22.77 -5.07 12.91
CA ILE A 346 23.19 -4.21 14.03
C ILE A 346 22.10 -4.12 15.10
N PHE A 347 20.92 -3.61 14.75
CA PHE A 347 19.85 -3.35 15.74
C PHE A 347 18.90 -4.53 15.94
N LYS A 348 18.71 -5.39 14.93
CA LYS A 348 17.78 -6.52 14.90
C LYS A 348 16.33 -6.13 15.23
N LYS A 349 15.95 -4.90 14.87
CA LYS A 349 14.65 -4.27 15.08
C LYS A 349 14.51 -3.04 14.18
N PRO A 350 13.31 -2.44 14.08
CA PRO A 350 13.14 -1.16 13.37
C PRO A 350 14.05 -0.06 13.93
N VAL A 351 14.50 0.84 13.05
CA VAL A 351 15.45 1.91 13.39
C VAL A 351 15.04 3.20 12.69
N PHE A 352 14.99 4.28 13.44
CA PHE A 352 14.95 5.63 12.91
C PHE A 352 16.37 6.12 12.65
N VAL A 353 16.67 6.46 11.40
CA VAL A 353 17.90 7.18 11.04
C VAL A 353 17.55 8.65 10.88
N THR A 354 18.20 9.53 11.65
CA THR A 354 17.86 10.96 11.71
C THR A 354 19.03 11.85 11.28
N ASP A 355 18.75 13.12 11.04
CA ASP A 355 19.76 14.16 10.85
C ASP A 355 20.66 13.91 9.63
N TYR A 356 20.03 13.81 8.48
CA TYR A 356 20.69 13.57 7.20
C TYR A 356 21.42 14.83 6.66
N PRO A 357 22.45 14.66 5.82
CA PRO A 357 23.07 15.75 5.10
C PRO A 357 22.04 16.54 4.28
N LYS A 358 22.09 17.86 4.35
CA LYS A 358 21.13 18.74 3.63
C LYS A 358 21.18 18.59 2.13
N GLU A 359 22.31 18.18 1.57
CA GLU A 359 22.54 18.07 0.13
C GLU A 359 21.71 16.94 -0.52
N ILE A 360 21.36 15.92 0.26
CA ILE A 360 20.61 14.75 -0.23
C ILE A 360 19.15 14.73 0.22
N LYS A 361 18.66 15.82 0.81
CA LYS A 361 17.27 15.92 1.32
C LYS A 361 16.58 17.17 0.76
N ALA A 362 15.24 17.15 0.75
CA ALA A 362 14.38 18.16 0.16
C ALA A 362 14.50 19.55 0.85
N PHE A 363 14.11 20.60 0.11
CA PHE A 363 14.27 22.02 0.49
C PHE A 363 13.48 22.41 1.75
N TYR A 364 12.38 21.76 2.01
CA TYR A 364 11.45 22.10 3.10
C TYR A 364 11.86 21.55 4.47
N MET A 365 12.91 20.76 4.55
CA MET A 365 13.34 20.15 5.80
C MET A 365 14.12 21.14 6.65
N LYS A 366 13.84 21.13 7.97
CA LYS A 366 14.44 22.06 8.92
C LYS A 366 15.96 21.89 9.01
N LEU A 367 16.68 22.99 8.77
CA LEU A 367 18.15 23.04 8.93
C LEU A 367 18.51 22.90 10.42
N ASN A 368 19.41 21.97 10.74
CA ASN A 368 19.94 21.81 12.07
C ASN A 368 20.96 22.93 12.42
N PRO A 369 21.24 23.17 13.72
CA PRO A 369 22.16 24.22 14.15
C PRO A 369 23.60 24.07 13.64
N ASP A 370 24.00 22.87 13.18
CA ASP A 370 25.32 22.61 12.59
C ASP A 370 25.48 23.20 11.17
N GLY A 371 24.36 23.63 10.54
CA GLY A 371 24.33 24.15 9.20
C GLY A 371 24.64 23.15 8.08
N LYS A 372 24.78 21.87 8.40
CA LYS A 372 25.17 20.78 7.49
C LYS A 372 24.09 19.71 7.35
N THR A 373 23.36 19.45 8.41
CA THR A 373 22.32 18.44 8.45
C THR A 373 20.93 19.06 8.56
N VAL A 374 19.92 18.26 8.25
CA VAL A 374 18.50 18.62 8.40
C VAL A 374 17.82 17.61 9.31
N ALA A 375 16.78 18.07 10.02
CA ALA A 375 15.97 17.24 10.92
C ALA A 375 15.04 16.30 10.12
N ALA A 376 15.66 15.51 9.25
CA ALA A 376 15.01 14.44 8.48
C ALA A 376 15.01 13.15 9.28
N VAL A 377 14.12 12.23 8.92
CA VAL A 377 14.09 10.86 9.42
C VAL A 377 13.66 9.92 8.31
N ASP A 378 14.30 8.76 8.25
CA ASP A 378 13.81 7.58 7.55
C ASP A 378 13.60 6.46 8.58
N CYS A 379 12.39 5.87 8.58
CA CYS A 379 12.10 4.69 9.40
C CYS A 379 12.45 3.44 8.60
N LEU A 380 13.44 2.71 9.09
CA LEU A 380 13.91 1.47 8.48
C LEU A 380 13.33 0.26 9.20
N VAL A 381 12.83 -0.72 8.45
CA VAL A 381 12.31 -1.97 9.00
C VAL A 381 13.03 -3.19 8.38
N PRO A 382 13.18 -4.30 9.14
CA PRO A 382 13.79 -5.53 8.61
C PRO A 382 13.04 -6.06 7.37
N GLY A 383 13.76 -6.50 6.36
CA GLY A 383 13.21 -7.10 5.12
C GLY A 383 12.94 -6.12 3.99
N ILE A 384 12.59 -4.86 4.29
CA ILE A 384 12.30 -3.84 3.26
C ILE A 384 13.32 -2.70 3.24
N GLY A 385 13.85 -2.28 4.39
CA GLY A 385 14.59 -1.04 4.55
C GLY A 385 13.64 0.12 4.85
N GLU A 386 13.78 1.27 4.20
CA GLU A 386 12.91 2.43 4.39
C GLU A 386 11.44 2.12 4.10
N ILE A 387 10.58 2.37 5.10
CA ILE A 387 9.12 2.25 4.99
C ILE A 387 8.41 3.60 5.06
N THR A 388 8.93 4.54 5.85
CA THR A 388 8.48 5.94 5.92
C THR A 388 9.67 6.87 5.84
N GLY A 389 9.46 8.05 5.26
CA GLY A 389 10.40 9.16 5.28
C GLY A 389 9.71 10.44 5.72
N GLY A 390 10.35 11.22 6.59
CA GLY A 390 9.76 12.42 7.16
C GLY A 390 10.77 13.45 7.62
N SER A 391 10.26 14.56 8.16
CA SER A 391 11.12 15.58 8.76
C SER A 391 10.33 16.55 9.64
N GLN A 392 11.00 17.21 10.52
CA GLN A 392 10.56 18.53 10.96
C GLN A 392 10.70 19.50 9.77
N ARG A 393 9.72 20.38 9.58
CA ARG A 393 9.67 21.31 8.46
C ARG A 393 10.39 22.62 8.82
N GLU A 394 11.01 23.26 7.83
CA GLU A 394 11.62 24.59 8.04
C GLU A 394 10.51 25.62 8.30
N ASP A 395 10.54 26.23 9.46
CA ASP A 395 9.57 27.21 9.96
C ASP A 395 10.08 28.67 9.86
N ASN A 396 11.32 28.86 9.45
CA ASN A 396 11.91 30.17 9.21
C ASN A 396 11.80 30.56 7.73
N TYR A 397 11.20 31.72 7.47
CA TYR A 397 10.97 32.27 6.11
C TYR A 397 12.27 32.46 5.31
N ASP A 398 13.29 33.10 5.93
CA ASP A 398 14.52 33.44 5.23
C ASP A 398 15.37 32.21 4.93
N LEU A 399 15.41 31.24 5.87
CA LEU A 399 16.11 29.97 5.66
C LEU A 399 15.46 29.14 4.56
N LEU A 400 14.14 29.04 4.56
CA LEU A 400 13.40 28.32 3.53
C LEU A 400 13.60 28.95 2.15
N LYS A 401 13.51 30.27 2.06
CA LYS A 401 13.76 31.02 0.81
C LYS A 401 15.17 30.75 0.28
N THR A 402 16.18 30.90 1.15
CA THR A 402 17.57 30.63 0.80
C THR A 402 17.74 29.21 0.28
N ARG A 403 17.10 28.24 0.91
CA ARG A 403 17.21 26.84 0.50
C ARG A 403 16.57 26.57 -0.87
N ILE A 404 15.42 27.18 -1.17
CA ILE A 404 14.78 27.15 -2.49
C ILE A 404 15.73 27.73 -3.56
N GLU A 405 16.35 28.87 -3.28
CA GLU A 405 17.28 29.52 -4.19
C GLU A 405 18.58 28.71 -4.41
N GLU A 406 19.14 28.10 -3.34
CA GLU A 406 20.33 27.22 -3.41
C GLU A 406 20.12 26.04 -4.36
N LEU A 407 18.91 25.51 -4.41
CA LEU A 407 18.53 24.39 -5.31
C LEU A 407 18.18 24.86 -6.72
N GLY A 408 18.31 26.15 -7.04
CA GLY A 408 18.01 26.71 -8.35
C GLY A 408 16.52 26.78 -8.67
N MET A 409 15.66 26.64 -7.66
CA MET A 409 14.22 26.76 -7.78
C MET A 409 13.79 28.22 -7.68
N ASN A 410 12.63 28.56 -8.26
CA ASN A 410 12.12 29.93 -8.20
C ASN A 410 11.19 30.10 -6.98
N PRO A 411 11.52 30.96 -5.97
CA PRO A 411 10.66 31.16 -4.81
C PRO A 411 9.23 31.59 -5.13
N ALA A 412 9.02 32.31 -6.25
CA ALA A 412 7.68 32.76 -6.66
C ALA A 412 6.71 31.61 -6.98
N ASP A 413 7.21 30.46 -7.36
CA ASP A 413 6.38 29.26 -7.60
C ASP A 413 5.86 28.63 -6.28
N TYR A 414 6.42 29.07 -5.15
CA TYR A 414 6.13 28.61 -3.80
C TYR A 414 5.58 29.71 -2.89
N ASP A 415 5.09 30.83 -3.43
CA ASP A 415 4.59 31.96 -2.65
C ASP A 415 3.55 31.52 -1.60
N PHE A 416 2.60 30.66 -1.98
CA PHE A 416 1.57 30.14 -1.07
C PHE A 416 2.19 29.37 0.11
N TYR A 417 3.28 28.65 -0.12
CA TYR A 417 3.99 27.87 0.88
C TYR A 417 4.86 28.74 1.77
N MET A 418 5.50 29.75 1.18
CA MET A 418 6.26 30.77 1.90
C MET A 418 5.36 31.62 2.82
N ASP A 419 4.12 31.89 2.43
CA ASP A 419 3.14 32.61 3.24
C ASP A 419 2.83 31.93 4.57
N LEU A 420 2.91 30.60 4.63
CA LEU A 420 2.76 29.84 5.89
C LEU A 420 3.86 30.19 6.91
N ARG A 421 5.03 30.63 6.47
CA ARG A 421 6.13 31.06 7.36
C ARG A 421 6.02 32.53 7.72
N LYS A 422 5.30 33.31 6.92
CA LYS A 422 5.10 34.72 7.12
C LYS A 422 3.91 35.05 8.04
N TYR A 423 2.84 34.26 7.95
CA TYR A 423 1.58 34.51 8.62
C TYR A 423 1.30 33.54 9.75
N GLY A 424 2.08 33.59 10.83
CA GLY A 424 1.88 32.80 12.03
C GLY A 424 2.52 31.41 11.95
N SER A 425 3.78 31.36 11.53
CA SER A 425 4.56 30.13 11.51
C SER A 425 4.68 29.47 12.88
N CYS A 426 4.71 28.16 12.91
CA CYS A 426 5.07 27.37 14.09
C CYS A 426 5.97 26.20 13.68
N ARG A 427 6.67 25.61 14.66
CA ARG A 427 7.32 24.33 14.40
C ARG A 427 6.26 23.31 13.98
N HIS A 428 6.57 22.49 12.99
CA HIS A 428 5.68 21.45 12.50
C HIS A 428 6.48 20.34 11.86
N ALA A 429 5.90 19.15 11.81
CA ALA A 429 6.58 17.96 11.33
C ALA A 429 5.57 17.04 10.62
N GLY A 430 6.06 16.25 9.68
CA GLY A 430 5.25 15.30 8.96
C GLY A 430 6.10 14.22 8.28
N PHE A 431 5.44 13.16 7.82
CA PHE A 431 6.10 12.05 7.14
C PHE A 431 5.23 11.48 6.02
N GLY A 432 5.83 10.66 5.16
CA GLY A 432 5.14 9.93 4.11
C GLY A 432 5.27 8.42 4.29
N LEU A 433 4.15 7.70 4.28
CA LEU A 433 4.10 6.24 4.18
C LEU A 433 3.59 5.85 2.79
N GLY A 434 4.44 5.17 2.01
CA GLY A 434 3.99 4.53 0.77
C GLY A 434 3.08 3.34 1.06
N PHE A 435 1.79 3.45 0.69
CA PHE A 435 0.80 2.43 1.05
C PHE A 435 1.12 1.06 0.46
N GLU A 436 1.57 1.00 -0.78
CA GLU A 436 1.96 -0.24 -1.44
C GLU A 436 3.17 -0.89 -0.74
N ARG A 437 4.14 -0.09 -0.32
CA ARG A 437 5.30 -0.59 0.43
C ARG A 437 4.86 -1.16 1.78
N CYS A 438 3.92 -0.50 2.46
CA CYS A 438 3.29 -1.01 3.67
C CYS A 438 2.56 -2.36 3.43
N VAL A 439 1.75 -2.47 2.36
CA VAL A 439 1.05 -3.72 2.03
C VAL A 439 2.04 -4.83 1.65
N MET A 440 3.11 -4.52 0.91
CA MET A 440 4.20 -5.49 0.66
C MET A 440 4.80 -6.00 1.99
N TYR A 441 5.05 -5.10 2.93
CA TYR A 441 5.59 -5.46 4.23
C TYR A 441 4.65 -6.35 5.03
N LEU A 442 3.35 -6.02 5.08
CA LEU A 442 2.33 -6.78 5.79
C LEU A 442 2.09 -8.18 5.19
N THR A 443 2.30 -8.36 3.89
CA THR A 443 1.96 -9.60 3.17
C THR A 443 3.17 -10.45 2.80
N GLY A 444 4.38 -9.91 2.90
CA GLY A 444 5.60 -10.55 2.41
C GLY A 444 5.71 -10.62 0.88
N MET A 445 4.84 -9.90 0.14
CA MET A 445 4.90 -9.87 -1.32
C MET A 445 6.13 -9.13 -1.81
N GLY A 446 6.93 -9.77 -2.64
CA GLY A 446 8.23 -9.26 -3.10
C GLY A 446 8.19 -8.24 -4.24
N ASN A 447 7.01 -7.88 -4.76
CA ASN A 447 6.90 -6.98 -5.90
C ASN A 447 5.67 -6.08 -5.77
N ILE A 448 5.87 -4.77 -5.93
CA ILE A 448 4.82 -3.75 -5.83
C ILE A 448 3.65 -3.98 -6.80
N ARG A 449 3.93 -4.59 -7.97
CA ARG A 449 2.91 -4.96 -8.96
C ARG A 449 1.89 -5.97 -8.42
N ASP A 450 2.25 -6.68 -7.36
CA ASP A 450 1.42 -7.74 -6.78
C ASP A 450 0.58 -7.27 -5.59
N VAL A 451 0.71 -6.00 -5.19
CA VAL A 451 -0.12 -5.37 -4.15
C VAL A 451 -0.99 -4.23 -4.70
N LEU A 452 -0.83 -3.91 -5.97
CA LEU A 452 -1.69 -2.97 -6.71
C LEU A 452 -2.78 -3.74 -7.47
N PRO A 453 -4.04 -3.28 -7.49
CA PRO A 453 -5.09 -3.91 -8.29
C PRO A 453 -4.73 -3.98 -9.78
N PHE A 454 -4.37 -2.83 -10.36
CA PHE A 454 -3.93 -2.65 -11.75
C PHE A 454 -2.65 -1.81 -11.75
N PRO A 455 -1.46 -2.43 -11.76
CA PRO A 455 -0.22 -1.69 -11.60
C PRO A 455 0.10 -0.82 -12.82
N ARG A 456 0.51 0.42 -12.55
CA ARG A 456 1.06 1.35 -13.54
C ARG A 456 2.57 1.41 -13.36
N THR A 457 3.30 0.97 -14.36
CA THR A 457 4.77 0.94 -14.34
C THR A 457 5.31 1.26 -15.72
N VAL A 458 6.62 1.49 -15.83
CA VAL A 458 7.27 1.73 -17.13
C VAL A 458 6.87 0.66 -18.15
N GLY A 459 6.31 1.09 -19.27
CA GLY A 459 5.88 0.19 -20.36
C GLY A 459 4.61 -0.62 -20.08
N ASN A 460 3.92 -0.36 -18.97
CA ASN A 460 2.67 -1.08 -18.62
C ASN A 460 1.58 -0.14 -18.12
N CYS A 461 0.50 -0.06 -18.88
CA CYS A 461 -0.73 0.66 -18.56
C CYS A 461 -1.97 -0.19 -18.93
N GLU A 462 -1.84 -1.51 -18.87
CA GLU A 462 -2.89 -2.44 -19.25
C GLU A 462 -4.02 -2.47 -18.20
N LEU A 463 -5.30 -2.40 -18.71
CA LEU A 463 -6.60 -2.40 -17.98
C LEU A 463 -6.85 -1.18 -17.13
#